data_4dca38291333e9e35a2d703a3c75cddf
#
_entry.id   4dca38291333e9e35a2d703a3c75cddf
#
_cell.length_a   1.000
_cell.length_b   1.000
_cell.length_c   1.000
_cell.angle_alpha   90.00
_cell.angle_beta   90.00
_cell.angle_gamma   90.00
#
_symmetry.space_group_name_H-M   'P 1'
#
loop_
_entity.id
_entity.type
_entity.pdbx_description
1 polymer ?
#
loop_
_entity_poly.entity_id
_entity_poly.type
_entity_poly.pdbx_seq_one_letter_code
_entity_poly.pdbx_strand_id
1 'polypeptide(L)'
;GASFSWWKTNKGCDSYGPYKGVPYDGNDPEYIDFYHNNYEHTKDRINEIGPWYTLNEKFQKYWSDTMKEIIDEYQPELLYSDGALPFGSHQDSWEQKDGYREATYPGSDTYHAGLDMLSYFYNKSIEKNGTNQAVYLQKDRRPEIYKVGILDIEKSQLPGIQARPWHTDTCIGNWFYDAKQTYKKCDQIVEMLIDIVSKNGCMLLNILQRPDGTIDDETRYLLQELAKWYAVCSEGIYGTRTWKVFGEGNTLVNTNGFTEEKTKWNDSDYRFTQKGNYVYSFIMCPPENGVCIIKSFDEETIMSVQLLGGGKLEFTHSNGVLIVKLPNKLPTEYTNCLKIELL
;
A
#
# COMPACT_ATOMS: atom_id res chain seq x y z
N GLY A 1 -2.26 -15.20 9.09
CA GLY A 1 -0.99 -14.67 9.58
C GLY A 1 -0.21 -15.69 10.36
N ALA A 2 1.00 -15.96 9.93
CA ALA A 2 1.87 -16.98 10.50
C ALA A 2 2.34 -16.72 11.94
N SER A 3 1.98 -15.60 12.49
CA SER A 3 2.59 -15.12 13.74
C SER A 3 1.62 -14.99 14.90
N PHE A 4 0.33 -15.22 14.66
CA PHE A 4 -0.65 -14.92 15.69
C PHE A 4 -0.79 -16.03 16.72
N SER A 5 -0.29 -15.75 17.88
CA SER A 5 -0.55 -16.47 19.10
C SER A 5 -1.68 -15.82 19.90
N TRP A 6 -2.81 -15.56 19.30
CA TRP A 6 -4.01 -15.03 19.96
C TRP A 6 -4.53 -15.90 21.11
N TRP A 7 -3.95 -17.03 21.23
CA TRP A 7 -4.09 -18.03 22.24
C TRP A 7 -3.95 -17.52 23.68
N LYS A 8 -3.24 -16.44 23.93
CA LYS A 8 -3.03 -15.89 25.28
C LYS A 8 -3.61 -14.50 25.46
N THR A 9 -4.81 -14.26 24.98
CA THR A 9 -5.63 -13.23 25.58
C THR A 9 -5.85 -13.56 27.06
N ASN A 10 -6.07 -12.54 27.89
CA ASN A 10 -6.06 -12.62 29.37
C ASN A 10 -6.75 -13.83 30.01
N LYS A 11 -7.59 -14.55 29.30
CA LYS A 11 -8.32 -15.72 29.79
C LYS A 11 -8.27 -16.95 28.88
N GLY A 12 -7.67 -16.85 27.70
CA GLY A 12 -7.59 -17.94 26.74
C GLY A 12 -8.92 -18.41 26.16
N CYS A 13 -9.99 -17.63 26.35
CA CYS A 13 -11.33 -17.90 25.86
C CYS A 13 -12.17 -16.62 25.84
N ASP A 14 -13.30 -16.64 25.15
CA ASP A 14 -14.24 -15.53 25.18
C ASP A 14 -14.88 -15.36 26.57
N SER A 15 -15.05 -14.10 26.97
CA SER A 15 -15.67 -13.75 28.23
C SER A 15 -17.19 -13.58 28.14
N TYR A 16 -17.73 -13.49 26.92
CA TYR A 16 -19.14 -13.34 26.63
C TYR A 16 -19.51 -13.97 25.28
N GLY A 17 -20.81 -14.04 24.96
CA GLY A 17 -21.29 -14.59 23.69
C GLY A 17 -21.49 -16.09 23.71
N PRO A 18 -21.85 -16.72 22.57
CA PRO A 18 -22.22 -18.14 22.49
C PRO A 18 -21.03 -19.08 22.77
N TYR A 19 -19.80 -18.63 22.60
CA TYR A 19 -18.58 -19.41 22.83
C TYR A 19 -17.88 -19.05 24.14
N LYS A 20 -18.60 -18.40 25.08
CA LYS A 20 -18.05 -18.05 26.40
C LYS A 20 -17.47 -19.27 27.11
N GLY A 21 -16.19 -19.16 27.49
CA GLY A 21 -15.49 -20.21 28.23
C GLY A 21 -14.93 -21.35 27.37
N VAL A 22 -15.23 -21.37 26.06
CA VAL A 22 -14.58 -22.29 25.15
C VAL A 22 -13.13 -21.80 24.90
N PRO A 23 -12.10 -22.63 25.12
CA PRO A 23 -10.71 -22.24 24.85
C PRO A 23 -10.53 -21.84 23.39
N TYR A 24 -9.71 -20.83 23.15
CA TYR A 24 -9.17 -20.60 21.79
C TYR A 24 -8.26 -21.77 21.42
N ASP A 25 -8.19 -22.11 20.15
CA ASP A 25 -7.40 -23.23 19.64
C ASP A 25 -5.95 -23.26 20.18
N GLY A 26 -5.30 -22.10 20.30
CA GLY A 26 -3.96 -21.99 20.86
C GLY A 26 -3.82 -22.30 22.36
N ASN A 27 -4.94 -22.49 23.08
CA ASN A 27 -5.03 -22.95 24.47
C ASN A 27 -5.67 -24.35 24.58
N ASP A 28 -6.06 -24.93 23.47
CA ASP A 28 -6.61 -26.28 23.41
C ASP A 28 -5.46 -27.27 23.14
N PRO A 29 -5.25 -28.28 24.00
CA PRO A 29 -4.19 -29.28 23.79
C PRO A 29 -4.28 -30.01 22.46
N GLU A 30 -5.45 -30.13 21.85
CA GLU A 30 -5.67 -30.78 20.56
C GLU A 30 -5.08 -29.98 19.41
N TYR A 31 -5.06 -28.64 19.51
CA TYR A 31 -4.65 -27.74 18.43
C TYR A 31 -3.35 -26.97 18.72
N ILE A 32 -2.75 -27.15 19.90
CA ILE A 32 -1.61 -26.34 20.36
C ILE A 32 -0.37 -26.40 19.41
N ASP A 33 -0.22 -27.48 18.67
CA ASP A 33 0.89 -27.66 17.74
C ASP A 33 0.77 -26.77 16.49
N PHE A 34 -0.42 -26.21 16.21
CA PHE A 34 -0.65 -25.25 15.13
C PHE A 34 -0.29 -23.82 15.52
N TYR A 35 0.01 -23.60 16.78
CA TYR A 35 0.32 -22.29 17.35
C TYR A 35 1.66 -22.33 18.03
N HIS A 36 2.31 -21.18 18.10
CA HIS A 36 3.53 -21.08 18.90
C HIS A 36 3.24 -20.64 20.33
N ASN A 37 3.99 -21.16 21.26
CA ASN A 37 3.90 -20.81 22.67
C ASN A 37 4.94 -19.74 23.03
N ASN A 38 4.57 -18.47 22.98
CA ASN A 38 5.45 -17.38 23.41
C ASN A 38 5.69 -17.33 24.92
N TYR A 39 4.98 -18.13 25.69
CA TYR A 39 5.00 -18.05 27.15
C TYR A 39 6.23 -18.72 27.77
N GLU A 40 6.82 -19.68 27.10
CA GLU A 40 8.03 -20.33 27.55
C GLU A 40 9.28 -19.47 27.34
N HIS A 41 9.17 -18.48 26.48
CA HIS A 41 10.18 -17.46 26.31
C HIS A 41 9.93 -16.35 27.32
N THR A 42 10.40 -16.56 28.52
CA THR A 42 10.51 -15.69 29.67
C THR A 42 9.93 -14.28 29.51
N LYS A 43 9.23 -13.81 30.54
CA LYS A 43 8.71 -12.43 30.65
C LYS A 43 9.70 -11.35 30.19
N ASP A 44 10.98 -11.64 30.22
CA ASP A 44 12.07 -10.72 29.89
C ASP A 44 12.34 -10.63 28.38
N ARG A 45 11.99 -11.63 27.58
CA ARG A 45 12.19 -11.64 26.11
C ARG A 45 10.98 -11.23 25.29
N ILE A 46 9.79 -11.13 25.86
CA ILE A 46 8.61 -10.60 25.16
C ILE A 46 8.87 -9.17 24.67
N ASN A 47 9.61 -8.39 25.46
CA ASN A 47 9.99 -7.04 25.07
C ASN A 47 11.10 -7.00 24.00
N GLU A 48 11.87 -8.09 23.83
CA GLU A 48 12.97 -8.18 22.88
C GLU A 48 12.56 -8.73 21.52
N ILE A 49 11.60 -9.66 21.48
CA ILE A 49 11.23 -10.40 20.25
C ILE A 49 9.87 -9.96 19.71
N GLY A 50 9.09 -9.25 20.52
CA GLY A 50 7.71 -8.89 20.21
C GLY A 50 6.74 -10.10 20.21
N PRO A 51 5.44 -9.87 20.26
CA PRO A 51 4.44 -10.93 20.34
C PRO A 51 4.26 -11.74 19.04
N TRP A 52 4.89 -11.32 17.94
CA TRP A 52 4.66 -11.82 16.58
C TRP A 52 5.63 -12.94 16.17
N TYR A 53 6.67 -13.20 16.94
CA TYR A 53 7.74 -14.11 16.57
C TYR A 53 7.99 -15.15 17.65
N THR A 54 8.36 -16.34 17.22
CA THR A 54 8.68 -17.46 18.11
C THR A 54 10.02 -18.08 17.75
N LEU A 55 10.73 -18.58 18.77
CA LEU A 55 11.92 -19.41 18.63
C LEU A 55 11.58 -20.91 18.48
N ASN A 56 10.30 -21.28 18.47
CA ASN A 56 9.86 -22.67 18.33
C ASN A 56 10.16 -23.19 16.92
N GLU A 57 11.20 -24.01 16.81
CA GLU A 57 11.64 -24.56 15.53
C GLU A 57 10.58 -25.43 14.83
N LYS A 58 9.76 -26.17 15.59
CA LYS A 58 8.66 -26.96 15.02
C LYS A 58 7.63 -26.05 14.34
N PHE A 59 7.28 -24.96 14.99
CA PHE A 59 6.34 -23.98 14.43
C PHE A 59 6.95 -23.30 13.20
N GLN A 60 8.21 -22.87 13.27
CA GLN A 60 8.90 -22.27 12.13
C GLN A 60 8.95 -23.20 10.92
N LYS A 61 9.27 -24.47 11.17
CA LYS A 61 9.29 -25.50 10.11
C LYS A 61 7.89 -25.72 9.52
N TYR A 62 6.86 -25.89 10.36
CA TYR A 62 5.49 -26.05 9.92
C TYR A 62 5.03 -24.87 9.06
N TRP A 63 5.28 -23.66 9.52
CA TRP A 63 4.97 -22.43 8.78
C TRP A 63 5.71 -22.38 7.42
N SER A 64 7.00 -22.69 7.42
CA SER A 64 7.81 -22.68 6.19
C SER A 64 7.32 -23.72 5.18
N ASP A 65 6.99 -24.93 5.64
CA ASP A 65 6.47 -25.99 4.77
C ASP A 65 5.12 -25.59 4.17
N THR A 66 4.21 -25.03 4.98
CA THR A 66 2.91 -24.52 4.51
C THR A 66 3.07 -23.39 3.47
N MET A 67 4.00 -22.47 3.70
CA MET A 67 4.26 -21.41 2.72
C MET A 67 4.84 -21.94 1.40
N LYS A 68 5.72 -22.95 1.46
CA LYS A 68 6.27 -23.60 0.27
C LYS A 68 5.20 -24.34 -0.50
N GLU A 69 4.30 -25.03 0.17
CA GLU A 69 3.15 -25.70 -0.44
C GLU A 69 2.25 -24.69 -1.19
N ILE A 70 1.93 -23.55 -0.56
CA ILE A 70 1.17 -22.47 -1.21
C ILE A 70 1.91 -21.92 -2.44
N ILE A 71 3.22 -21.72 -2.34
CA ILE A 71 4.04 -21.24 -3.46
C ILE A 71 4.05 -22.24 -4.60
N ASP A 72 4.17 -23.53 -4.31
CA ASP A 72 4.21 -24.58 -5.34
C ASP A 72 2.86 -24.78 -6.03
N GLU A 73 1.77 -24.79 -5.26
CA GLU A 73 0.44 -25.05 -5.81
C GLU A 73 -0.15 -23.87 -6.56
N TYR A 74 -0.02 -22.67 -6.00
CA TYR A 74 -0.69 -21.48 -6.55
C TYR A 74 0.24 -20.56 -7.32
N GLN A 75 1.55 -20.72 -7.17
CA GLN A 75 2.57 -19.89 -7.84
C GLN A 75 2.24 -18.40 -7.80
N PRO A 76 2.00 -17.82 -6.62
CA PRO A 76 1.61 -16.43 -6.52
C PRO A 76 2.71 -15.50 -7.06
N GLU A 77 2.33 -14.40 -7.67
CA GLU A 77 3.27 -13.36 -8.11
C GLU A 77 3.57 -12.36 -6.99
N LEU A 78 2.72 -12.33 -5.95
CA LEU A 78 2.86 -11.44 -4.81
C LEU A 78 2.60 -12.20 -3.51
N LEU A 79 3.52 -12.06 -2.57
CA LEU A 79 3.33 -12.44 -1.16
C LEU A 79 3.36 -11.20 -0.28
N TYR A 80 2.50 -11.16 0.74
CA TYR A 80 2.41 -10.08 1.70
C TYR A 80 2.56 -10.62 3.14
N SER A 81 3.44 -9.98 3.89
CA SER A 81 3.53 -10.17 5.34
C SER A 81 3.02 -8.92 6.05
N ASP A 82 1.97 -9.07 6.81
CA ASP A 82 1.53 -8.01 7.71
C ASP A 82 2.52 -7.91 8.88
N GLY A 83 3.33 -6.88 8.86
CA GLY A 83 4.45 -6.68 9.78
C GLY A 83 5.82 -6.90 9.14
N ALA A 84 6.81 -7.26 9.94
CA ALA A 84 8.18 -7.52 9.50
C ALA A 84 8.32 -8.88 8.79
N LEU A 85 9.52 -9.17 8.29
CA LEU A 85 9.82 -10.49 7.75
C LEU A 85 9.56 -11.56 8.83
N PRO A 86 8.72 -12.58 8.57
CA PRO A 86 8.41 -13.61 9.55
C PRO A 86 9.67 -14.29 10.07
N PHE A 87 9.75 -14.46 11.39
CA PHE A 87 10.90 -14.99 12.13
C PHE A 87 12.23 -14.26 11.86
N GLY A 88 12.13 -13.05 11.34
CA GLY A 88 13.27 -12.23 10.97
C GLY A 88 13.75 -11.28 12.05
N SER A 89 13.26 -11.35 13.26
CA SER A 89 13.63 -10.58 14.42
C SER A 89 12.70 -9.44 14.89
N HIS A 90 13.19 -8.71 15.79
CA HIS A 90 12.73 -7.64 16.63
C HIS A 90 11.91 -6.54 15.94
N GLN A 91 10.73 -6.28 16.46
CA GLN A 91 9.84 -5.20 16.03
C GLN A 91 9.97 -3.96 16.92
N ASP A 92 11.17 -3.42 17.10
CA ASP A 92 11.35 -2.12 17.76
C ASP A 92 11.25 -0.92 16.80
N SER A 93 10.72 -1.14 15.61
CA SER A 93 10.67 -0.09 14.58
C SER A 93 9.65 1.01 14.84
N TRP A 94 8.75 0.85 15.81
CA TRP A 94 7.70 1.84 16.09
C TRP A 94 8.17 3.06 16.90
N GLU A 95 9.28 2.98 17.59
CA GLU A 95 9.78 4.05 18.48
C GLU A 95 10.93 4.89 17.88
N GLN A 96 11.19 4.82 16.57
CA GLN A 96 12.39 5.48 16.03
C GLN A 96 12.17 6.90 15.56
N LYS A 97 12.90 7.82 16.17
CA LYS A 97 13.02 9.22 15.73
C LYS A 97 13.83 9.40 14.43
N ASP A 98 14.65 8.44 14.02
CA ASP A 98 15.64 8.56 12.94
C ASP A 98 15.56 7.49 11.85
N GLY A 99 14.49 6.72 11.80
CA GLY A 99 14.22 5.78 10.69
C GLY A 99 14.99 4.46 10.71
N TYR A 100 16.07 4.31 11.46
CA TYR A 100 16.85 3.09 11.53
C TYR A 100 17.42 2.88 12.92
N ARG A 101 17.10 1.73 13.55
CA ARG A 101 17.98 1.13 14.55
C ARG A 101 18.73 -0.03 13.90
N GLU A 102 20.03 -0.13 14.17
CA GLU A 102 20.72 -1.40 14.04
C GLU A 102 20.02 -2.38 14.98
N ALA A 103 19.29 -3.33 14.39
CA ALA A 103 18.68 -4.38 15.18
C ALA A 103 19.79 -5.26 15.72
N THR A 104 20.02 -5.19 17.02
CA THR A 104 20.79 -6.22 17.70
C THR A 104 19.94 -7.48 17.74
N TYR A 105 20.25 -8.43 16.87
CA TYR A 105 19.57 -9.71 16.81
C TYR A 105 19.96 -10.60 17.98
N PRO A 106 19.00 -11.17 18.70
CA PRO A 106 19.29 -12.32 19.51
C PRO A 106 19.41 -13.55 18.59
N GLY A 107 20.64 -13.92 18.24
CA GLY A 107 20.96 -15.17 17.58
C GLY A 107 20.51 -15.30 16.12
N SER A 108 21.39 -15.80 15.28
CA SER A 108 21.18 -16.05 13.84
C SER A 108 20.07 -17.07 13.54
N ASP A 109 19.59 -17.80 14.51
CA ASP A 109 18.79 -19.02 14.29
C ASP A 109 17.30 -18.74 14.01
N THR A 110 16.78 -17.61 14.47
CA THR A 110 15.38 -17.21 14.21
C THR A 110 15.17 -16.58 12.83
N TYR A 111 16.25 -16.28 12.13
CA TYR A 111 16.22 -15.51 10.89
C TYR A 111 15.99 -16.38 9.66
N HIS A 112 16.28 -17.66 9.75
CA HIS A 112 16.37 -18.53 8.60
C HIS A 112 15.01 -18.84 7.96
N ALA A 113 13.98 -19.14 8.72
CA ALA A 113 12.70 -19.58 8.17
C ALA A 113 12.07 -18.56 7.21
N GLY A 114 12.09 -17.26 7.58
CA GLY A 114 11.57 -16.19 6.73
C GLY A 114 12.41 -15.95 5.48
N LEU A 115 13.73 -15.90 5.62
CA LEU A 115 14.64 -15.73 4.48
C LEU A 115 14.66 -16.95 3.56
N ASP A 116 14.58 -18.16 4.11
CA ASP A 116 14.50 -19.40 3.35
C ASP A 116 13.20 -19.44 2.53
N MET A 117 12.08 -19.08 3.12
CA MET A 117 10.82 -18.94 2.41
C MET A 117 10.91 -17.91 1.28
N LEU A 118 11.48 -16.73 1.56
CA LEU A 118 11.62 -15.68 0.57
C LEU A 118 12.56 -16.09 -0.57
N SER A 119 13.67 -16.74 -0.25
CA SER A 119 14.59 -17.31 -1.24
C SER A 119 13.88 -18.36 -2.10
N TYR A 120 13.12 -19.25 -1.48
CA TYR A 120 12.31 -20.26 -2.18
C TYR A 120 11.32 -19.60 -3.14
N PHE A 121 10.58 -18.60 -2.68
CA PHE A 121 9.61 -17.86 -3.48
C PHE A 121 10.23 -17.22 -4.72
N TYR A 122 11.35 -16.53 -4.57
CA TYR A 122 12.04 -15.89 -5.70
C TYR A 122 12.63 -16.91 -6.66
N ASN A 123 13.21 -18.00 -6.15
CA ASN A 123 13.74 -19.08 -7.01
C ASN A 123 12.65 -19.75 -7.83
N LYS A 124 11.48 -20.01 -7.25
CA LYS A 124 10.32 -20.53 -8.00
C LYS A 124 9.86 -19.59 -9.11
N SER A 125 9.88 -18.28 -8.86
CA SER A 125 9.61 -17.29 -9.90
C SER A 125 10.65 -17.35 -11.04
N ILE A 126 11.93 -17.49 -10.70
CA ILE A 126 13.02 -17.60 -11.69
C ILE A 126 12.89 -18.91 -12.49
N GLU A 127 12.62 -20.02 -11.82
CA GLU A 127 12.40 -21.32 -12.48
C GLU A 127 11.28 -21.25 -13.52
N LYS A 128 10.18 -20.57 -13.18
CA LYS A 128 9.01 -20.43 -14.06
C LYS A 128 9.24 -19.45 -15.21
N ASN A 129 9.89 -18.33 -14.97
CA ASN A 129 9.89 -17.17 -15.87
C ASN A 129 11.27 -16.87 -16.48
N GLY A 130 12.34 -17.58 -16.06
CA GLY A 130 13.72 -17.26 -16.43
C GLY A 130 14.33 -16.05 -15.71
N THR A 131 13.52 -15.29 -14.98
CA THR A 131 13.91 -14.14 -14.16
C THR A 131 12.95 -13.97 -13.00
N ASN A 132 13.36 -13.27 -11.92
CA ASN A 132 12.45 -13.00 -10.82
C ASN A 132 11.39 -11.97 -11.23
N GLN A 133 10.12 -12.39 -11.23
CA GLN A 133 8.94 -11.56 -11.42
C GLN A 133 8.06 -11.51 -10.16
N ALA A 134 8.47 -12.20 -9.10
CA ALA A 134 7.73 -12.21 -7.85
C ALA A 134 8.05 -11.00 -6.97
N VAL A 135 7.06 -10.56 -6.21
CA VAL A 135 7.13 -9.40 -5.33
C VAL A 135 6.76 -9.82 -3.90
N TYR A 136 7.59 -9.43 -2.95
CA TYR A 136 7.32 -9.60 -1.54
C TYR A 136 7.07 -8.24 -0.87
N LEU A 137 5.93 -8.08 -0.23
CA LEU A 137 5.53 -6.88 0.50
C LEU A 137 5.64 -7.11 2.00
N GLN A 138 6.16 -6.12 2.74
CA GLN A 138 6.39 -6.22 4.18
C GLN A 138 6.58 -4.83 4.80
N LYS A 139 6.44 -4.72 6.13
CA LYS A 139 6.53 -3.45 6.88
C LYS A 139 7.90 -3.23 7.55
N ASP A 140 8.88 -4.09 7.29
CA ASP A 140 10.20 -4.05 7.91
C ASP A 140 11.09 -3.00 7.24
N ARG A 141 11.55 -2.02 8.01
CA ARG A 141 12.39 -0.91 7.52
C ARG A 141 13.89 -1.15 7.70
N ARG A 142 14.29 -2.30 8.21
CA ARG A 142 15.72 -2.61 8.38
C ARG A 142 16.42 -2.69 7.03
N PRO A 143 17.64 -2.10 6.89
CA PRO A 143 18.31 -1.97 5.61
C PRO A 143 18.49 -3.27 4.85
N GLU A 144 18.80 -4.37 5.55
CA GLU A 144 19.01 -5.69 4.97
C GLU A 144 17.72 -6.31 4.47
N ILE A 145 16.61 -6.13 5.20
CA ILE A 145 15.28 -6.64 4.80
C ILE A 145 14.62 -5.73 3.79
N TYR A 146 14.80 -4.44 3.91
CA TYR A 146 14.30 -3.48 2.93
C TYR A 146 14.84 -3.73 1.51
N LYS A 147 16.01 -4.36 1.38
CA LYS A 147 16.61 -4.69 0.08
C LYS A 147 15.94 -5.86 -0.62
N VAL A 148 15.31 -6.76 0.11
CA VAL A 148 14.75 -8.01 -0.44
C VAL A 148 13.24 -7.99 -0.66
N GLY A 149 12.57 -6.93 -0.22
CA GLY A 149 11.13 -6.74 -0.40
C GLY A 149 10.76 -5.29 -0.73
N ILE A 150 9.48 -5.05 -0.90
CA ILE A 150 8.89 -3.72 -1.07
C ILE A 150 8.31 -3.29 0.27
N LEU A 151 8.63 -2.09 0.71
CA LEU A 151 8.10 -1.53 1.95
C LEU A 151 6.62 -1.20 1.78
N ASP A 152 5.81 -1.72 2.68
CA ASP A 152 4.42 -1.35 2.87
C ASP A 152 4.27 -0.37 4.05
N ILE A 153 3.44 0.64 3.89
CA ILE A 153 3.18 1.66 4.91
C ILE A 153 1.68 1.74 5.16
N GLU A 154 1.24 1.16 6.27
CA GLU A 154 -0.17 1.08 6.58
C GLU A 154 -0.83 2.44 6.78
N LYS A 155 -1.93 2.66 6.06
CA LYS A 155 -2.78 3.88 6.17
C LYS A 155 -1.96 5.17 6.23
N SER A 156 -0.99 5.30 5.33
CA SER A 156 -0.11 6.45 5.27
C SER A 156 0.43 6.67 3.86
N GLN A 157 1.14 7.77 3.69
CA GLN A 157 1.76 8.16 2.44
C GLN A 157 3.18 8.65 2.71
N LEU A 158 4.02 8.67 1.67
CA LEU A 158 5.36 9.24 1.75
C LEU A 158 5.38 10.68 1.23
N PRO A 159 6.31 11.51 1.72
CA PRO A 159 6.29 12.95 1.43
C PRO A 159 6.75 13.31 0.00
N GLY A 160 7.44 12.40 -0.69
CA GLY A 160 7.97 12.67 -2.03
C GLY A 160 8.33 11.41 -2.79
N ILE A 161 8.92 11.59 -3.99
CA ILE A 161 9.35 10.49 -4.84
C ILE A 161 10.35 9.59 -4.10
N GLN A 162 10.06 8.30 -4.12
CA GLN A 162 10.96 7.28 -3.58
C GLN A 162 11.79 6.64 -4.70
N ALA A 163 13.06 6.41 -4.44
CA ALA A 163 13.97 5.76 -5.39
C ALA A 163 13.56 4.29 -5.68
N ARG A 164 12.94 3.63 -4.72
CA ARG A 164 12.37 2.29 -4.87
C ARG A 164 10.85 2.34 -4.82
N PRO A 165 10.15 1.46 -5.54
CA PRO A 165 8.72 1.29 -5.34
C PRO A 165 8.38 1.03 -3.89
N TRP A 166 7.24 1.53 -3.44
CA TRP A 166 6.68 1.30 -2.12
C TRP A 166 5.19 1.01 -2.23
N HIS A 167 4.61 0.53 -1.17
CA HIS A 167 3.22 0.13 -1.13
C HIS A 167 2.53 0.78 0.09
N THR A 168 1.24 1.02 -0.02
CA THR A 168 0.39 1.33 1.12
C THR A 168 -0.86 0.49 1.08
N ASP A 169 -1.18 -0.15 2.18
CA ASP A 169 -2.46 -0.79 2.38
C ASP A 169 -3.42 0.16 3.11
N THR A 170 -4.61 0.28 2.58
CA THR A 170 -5.69 1.09 3.14
C THR A 170 -7.05 0.42 2.94
N CYS A 171 -8.09 0.98 3.50
CA CYS A 171 -9.44 0.47 3.39
C CYS A 171 -10.43 1.60 3.07
N ILE A 172 -11.56 1.24 2.49
CA ILE A 172 -12.64 2.20 2.25
C ILE A 172 -13.33 2.67 3.54
N GLY A 173 -13.22 1.90 4.62
CA GLY A 173 -13.78 2.18 5.95
C GLY A 173 -12.84 1.65 7.04
N ASN A 174 -13.28 0.69 7.84
CA ASN A 174 -12.47 -0.08 8.77
C ASN A 174 -11.79 -1.28 8.06
N TRP A 175 -10.96 -2.06 8.77
CA TRP A 175 -10.37 -3.27 8.21
C TRP A 175 -11.39 -4.41 8.06
N PHE A 176 -12.40 -4.42 8.91
CA PHE A 176 -13.49 -5.40 8.89
C PHE A 176 -14.83 -4.71 8.72
N TYR A 177 -15.84 -5.42 8.20
CA TYR A 177 -17.18 -4.89 8.03
C TYR A 177 -17.81 -4.53 9.38
N ASP A 178 -18.32 -3.31 9.44
CA ASP A 178 -19.16 -2.83 10.53
C ASP A 178 -20.36 -2.09 9.91
N ALA A 179 -21.57 -2.49 10.29
CA ALA A 179 -22.80 -1.92 9.77
C ALA A 179 -22.97 -0.41 10.11
N LYS A 180 -22.18 0.12 11.03
CA LYS A 180 -22.20 1.54 11.44
C LYS A 180 -21.01 2.35 10.95
N GLN A 181 -20.14 1.73 10.16
CA GLN A 181 -18.95 2.44 9.68
C GLN A 181 -19.28 3.54 8.67
N THR A 182 -18.36 4.48 8.55
CA THR A 182 -18.39 5.52 7.51
C THR A 182 -17.35 5.18 6.45
N TYR A 183 -17.73 5.27 5.18
CA TYR A 183 -16.82 5.04 4.07
C TYR A 183 -16.13 6.31 3.60
N LYS A 184 -14.89 6.17 3.11
CA LYS A 184 -14.24 7.20 2.33
C LYS A 184 -15.05 7.49 1.06
N LYS A 185 -15.09 8.74 0.65
CA LYS A 185 -15.73 9.13 -0.62
C LYS A 185 -14.82 8.82 -1.82
N CYS A 186 -15.42 8.70 -3.00
CA CYS A 186 -14.69 8.40 -4.22
C CYS A 186 -13.60 9.43 -4.53
N ASP A 187 -13.87 10.72 -4.35
CA ASP A 187 -12.90 11.80 -4.52
C ASP A 187 -11.65 11.60 -3.65
N GLN A 188 -11.84 11.29 -2.36
CA GLN A 188 -10.74 11.03 -1.44
C GLN A 188 -9.87 9.85 -1.90
N ILE A 189 -10.48 8.75 -2.34
CA ILE A 189 -9.75 7.56 -2.78
C ILE A 189 -8.97 7.84 -4.07
N VAL A 190 -9.57 8.55 -5.02
CA VAL A 190 -8.93 8.94 -6.28
C VAL A 190 -7.74 9.87 -6.00
N GLU A 191 -7.91 10.87 -5.15
CA GLU A 191 -6.85 11.81 -4.76
C GLU A 191 -5.68 11.10 -4.06
N MET A 192 -5.98 10.17 -3.15
CA MET A 192 -4.96 9.34 -2.48
C MET A 192 -4.19 8.49 -3.49
N LEU A 193 -4.88 7.79 -4.38
CA LEU A 193 -4.25 6.97 -5.41
C LEU A 193 -3.29 7.77 -6.28
N ILE A 194 -3.73 8.93 -6.76
CA ILE A 194 -2.92 9.81 -7.62
C ILE A 194 -1.67 10.29 -6.88
N ASP A 195 -1.82 10.75 -5.65
CA ASP A 195 -0.68 11.22 -4.85
C ASP A 195 0.32 10.09 -4.57
N ILE A 196 -0.14 8.88 -4.24
CA ILE A 196 0.69 7.70 -4.02
C ILE A 196 1.46 7.32 -5.29
N VAL A 197 0.78 7.20 -6.43
CA VAL A 197 1.39 6.77 -7.70
C VAL A 197 2.40 7.80 -8.20
N SER A 198 2.12 9.10 -8.05
CA SER A 198 3.05 10.17 -8.42
C SER A 198 4.37 10.11 -7.67
N LYS A 199 4.43 9.46 -6.51
CA LYS A 199 5.59 9.29 -5.62
C LYS A 199 6.26 7.92 -5.71
N ASN A 200 6.00 7.14 -6.76
CA ASN A 200 6.48 5.76 -6.98
C ASN A 200 5.82 4.72 -6.06
N GLY A 201 4.62 5.00 -5.59
CA GLY A 201 3.86 4.11 -4.72
C GLY A 201 2.80 3.28 -5.45
N CYS A 202 2.37 2.21 -4.80
CA CYS A 202 1.20 1.41 -5.17
C CYS A 202 0.21 1.40 -4.01
N MET A 203 -1.08 1.40 -4.30
CA MET A 203 -2.13 1.37 -3.30
C MET A 203 -2.88 0.04 -3.36
N LEU A 204 -3.00 -0.64 -2.22
CA LEU A 204 -3.93 -1.72 -1.98
C LEU A 204 -5.14 -1.16 -1.26
N LEU A 205 -6.31 -1.24 -1.89
CA LEU A 205 -7.56 -0.77 -1.31
C LEU A 205 -8.41 -1.96 -0.84
N ASN A 206 -8.53 -2.13 0.47
CA ASN A 206 -9.38 -3.16 1.05
C ASN A 206 -10.86 -2.78 0.88
N ILE A 207 -11.60 -3.68 0.23
CA ILE A 207 -13.05 -3.58 0.03
C ILE A 207 -13.73 -4.50 1.03
N LEU A 208 -14.60 -3.93 1.85
CA LEU A 208 -15.21 -4.64 2.97
C LEU A 208 -16.37 -5.52 2.50
N GLN A 209 -16.34 -6.75 2.96
CA GLN A 209 -17.38 -7.74 2.69
C GLN A 209 -18.17 -8.04 3.96
N ARG A 210 -19.48 -8.23 3.81
CA ARG A 210 -20.32 -8.78 4.86
C ARG A 210 -19.90 -10.22 5.19
N PRO A 211 -20.31 -10.77 6.34
CA PRO A 211 -19.98 -12.15 6.70
C PRO A 211 -20.45 -13.21 5.69
N ASP A 212 -21.45 -12.91 4.88
CA ASP A 212 -21.95 -13.77 3.79
C ASP A 212 -21.19 -13.63 2.47
N GLY A 213 -20.12 -12.83 2.43
CA GLY A 213 -19.31 -12.56 1.24
C GLY A 213 -19.89 -11.50 0.29
N THR A 214 -21.06 -10.92 0.60
CA THR A 214 -21.62 -9.83 -0.21
C THR A 214 -21.02 -8.48 0.17
N ILE A 215 -21.20 -7.49 -0.71
CA ILE A 215 -20.90 -6.08 -0.42
C ILE A 215 -22.20 -5.31 -0.25
N ASP A 216 -22.17 -4.23 0.54
CA ASP A 216 -23.35 -3.37 0.70
C ASP A 216 -23.53 -2.39 -0.47
N ASP A 217 -24.66 -1.69 -0.47
CA ASP A 217 -25.02 -0.80 -1.58
C ASP A 217 -24.12 0.43 -1.65
N GLU A 218 -23.63 0.93 -0.50
CA GLU A 218 -22.70 2.07 -0.45
C GLU A 218 -21.33 1.70 -1.03
N THR A 219 -20.82 0.54 -0.67
CA THR A 219 -19.59 -0.03 -1.28
C THR A 219 -19.77 -0.25 -2.78
N ARG A 220 -20.91 -0.80 -3.19
CA ARG A 220 -21.22 -1.01 -4.62
C ARG A 220 -21.23 0.30 -5.39
N TYR A 221 -21.90 1.32 -4.87
CA TYR A 221 -21.93 2.65 -5.46
C TYR A 221 -20.53 3.25 -5.59
N LEU A 222 -19.73 3.18 -4.52
CA LEU A 222 -18.34 3.64 -4.51
C LEU A 222 -17.50 2.98 -5.61
N LEU A 223 -17.59 1.66 -5.76
CA LEU A 223 -16.88 0.91 -6.80
C LEU A 223 -17.35 1.31 -8.21
N GLN A 224 -18.63 1.57 -8.39
CA GLN A 224 -19.16 2.06 -9.67
C GLN A 224 -18.62 3.45 -10.02
N GLU A 225 -18.52 4.35 -9.05
CA GLU A 225 -17.96 5.68 -9.26
C GLU A 225 -16.45 5.62 -9.56
N LEU A 226 -15.71 4.79 -8.84
CA LEU A 226 -14.29 4.52 -9.15
C LEU A 226 -14.14 3.97 -10.59
N ALA A 227 -14.98 3.01 -10.98
CA ALA A 227 -14.95 2.45 -12.33
C ALA A 227 -15.18 3.50 -13.42
N LYS A 228 -16.12 4.43 -13.22
CA LYS A 228 -16.35 5.56 -14.14
C LYS A 228 -15.11 6.45 -14.27
N TRP A 229 -14.48 6.78 -13.16
CA TRP A 229 -13.25 7.56 -13.17
C TRP A 229 -12.10 6.83 -13.87
N TYR A 230 -11.90 5.55 -13.57
CA TYR A 230 -10.89 4.72 -14.23
C TYR A 230 -11.11 4.61 -15.76
N ALA A 231 -12.35 4.52 -16.20
CA ALA A 231 -12.68 4.48 -17.64
C ALA A 231 -12.15 5.71 -18.40
N VAL A 232 -11.97 6.84 -17.72
CA VAL A 232 -11.47 8.08 -18.32
C VAL A 232 -9.99 8.28 -18.05
N CYS A 233 -9.54 8.11 -16.79
CA CYS A 233 -8.24 8.58 -16.32
C CYS A 233 -7.18 7.47 -16.12
N SER A 234 -7.52 6.19 -16.32
CA SER A 234 -6.62 5.05 -16.04
C SER A 234 -5.31 5.07 -16.85
N GLU A 235 -5.30 5.71 -18.01
CA GLU A 235 -4.08 5.88 -18.83
C GLU A 235 -2.98 6.63 -18.08
N GLY A 236 -3.36 7.58 -17.24
CA GLY A 236 -2.42 8.34 -16.41
C GLY A 236 -1.94 7.59 -15.16
N ILE A 237 -2.47 6.38 -14.90
CA ILE A 237 -2.12 5.55 -13.74
C ILE A 237 -1.35 4.30 -14.19
N TYR A 238 -1.95 3.49 -15.08
CA TYR A 238 -1.40 2.18 -15.41
C TYR A 238 -0.23 2.22 -16.38
N GLY A 239 0.85 1.54 -15.99
CA GLY A 239 2.08 1.49 -16.78
C GLY A 239 2.87 2.78 -16.79
N THR A 240 2.55 3.73 -15.92
CA THR A 240 3.29 4.98 -15.73
C THR A 240 4.45 4.80 -14.75
N ARG A 241 5.29 5.81 -14.68
CA ARG A 241 6.40 5.99 -13.72
C ARG A 241 6.32 7.41 -13.17
N THR A 242 7.10 7.69 -12.15
CA THR A 242 7.28 9.07 -11.67
C THR A 242 7.90 9.94 -12.76
N TRP A 243 7.48 11.19 -12.80
CA TRP A 243 8.15 12.21 -13.59
C TRP A 243 9.31 12.84 -12.79
N LYS A 244 10.00 13.85 -13.33
CA LYS A 244 11.10 14.57 -12.64
C LYS A 244 10.69 15.15 -11.29
N VAL A 245 9.41 15.52 -11.14
CA VAL A 245 8.77 15.95 -9.90
C VAL A 245 7.44 15.21 -9.72
N PHE A 246 7.02 14.92 -8.48
CA PHE A 246 5.75 14.24 -8.23
C PHE A 246 4.54 15.15 -8.39
N GLY A 247 4.73 16.46 -8.27
CA GLY A 247 3.66 17.44 -8.33
C GLY A 247 4.14 18.85 -8.07
N GLU A 248 3.23 19.78 -8.13
CA GLU A 248 3.42 21.17 -7.69
C GLU A 248 2.22 21.65 -6.89
N GLY A 249 2.36 22.81 -6.26
CA GLY A 249 1.40 23.38 -5.32
C GLY A 249 1.93 23.40 -3.88
N ASN A 250 1.15 24.00 -3.00
CA ASN A 250 1.57 24.23 -1.61
C ASN A 250 0.89 23.30 -0.60
N THR A 251 -0.01 22.45 -1.05
CA THR A 251 -0.75 21.54 -0.16
C THR A 251 0.13 20.40 0.30
N LEU A 252 0.29 20.31 1.62
CA LEU A 252 1.01 19.19 2.25
C LEU A 252 0.03 18.09 2.59
N VAL A 253 0.35 16.89 2.11
CA VAL A 253 -0.37 15.66 2.49
C VAL A 253 0.16 15.19 3.85
N ASN A 254 -0.76 14.79 4.73
CA ASN A 254 -0.37 14.22 6.01
C ASN A 254 0.30 12.84 5.80
N THR A 255 1.53 12.70 6.28
CA THR A 255 2.34 11.49 6.18
C THR A 255 2.49 10.74 7.51
N ASN A 256 1.78 11.18 8.56
CA ASN A 256 1.75 10.45 9.83
C ASN A 256 0.93 9.17 9.65
N GLY A 257 1.44 8.07 10.19
CA GLY A 257 0.76 6.79 10.10
C GLY A 257 -0.64 6.81 10.71
N PHE A 258 -1.56 6.06 10.13
CA PHE A 258 -2.97 5.92 10.53
C PHE A 258 -3.81 7.21 10.46
N THR A 259 -3.34 8.24 9.75
CA THR A 259 -4.06 9.50 9.58
C THR A 259 -4.39 9.73 8.11
N GLU A 260 -5.53 9.23 7.67
CA GLU A 260 -6.02 9.36 6.30
C GLU A 260 -7.14 10.38 6.21
N GLU A 261 -6.89 11.58 6.73
CA GLU A 261 -7.83 12.69 6.58
C GLU A 261 -7.88 13.15 5.12
N LYS A 262 -9.06 13.59 4.69
CA LYS A 262 -9.21 14.17 3.36
C LYS A 262 -8.35 15.42 3.23
N THR A 263 -7.45 15.43 2.26
CA THR A 263 -6.61 16.57 1.93
C THR A 263 -7.47 17.68 1.28
N LYS A 264 -7.24 18.92 1.67
CA LYS A 264 -7.88 20.09 1.05
C LYS A 264 -6.96 20.64 -0.03
N TRP A 265 -7.22 20.24 -1.26
CA TRP A 265 -6.49 20.71 -2.43
C TRP A 265 -6.91 22.11 -2.85
N ASN A 266 -6.04 22.83 -3.54
CA ASN A 266 -6.30 24.12 -4.16
C ASN A 266 -5.96 24.08 -5.68
N ASP A 267 -6.31 25.12 -6.39
CA ASP A 267 -6.19 25.21 -7.86
C ASP A 267 -4.76 25.28 -8.40
N SER A 268 -3.76 25.38 -7.52
CA SER A 268 -2.33 25.30 -7.87
C SER A 268 -1.74 23.90 -7.64
N ASP A 269 -2.52 22.94 -7.14
CA ASP A 269 -2.05 21.61 -6.82
C ASP A 269 -2.20 20.66 -8.02
N TYR A 270 -1.10 20.14 -8.48
CA TYR A 270 -1.03 19.13 -9.54
C TYR A 270 -0.21 17.93 -9.08
N ARG A 271 -0.49 16.76 -9.66
CA ARG A 271 0.32 15.56 -9.50
C ARG A 271 0.70 15.01 -10.86
N PHE A 272 1.92 14.47 -10.97
CA PHE A 272 2.47 14.06 -12.25
C PHE A 272 2.86 12.59 -12.28
N THR A 273 2.56 11.96 -13.41
CA THR A 273 3.11 10.66 -13.81
C THR A 273 3.61 10.75 -15.25
N GLN A 274 4.41 9.77 -15.69
CA GLN A 274 4.99 9.75 -17.04
C GLN A 274 4.89 8.37 -17.68
N LYS A 275 4.66 8.33 -18.99
CA LYS A 275 4.74 7.12 -19.82
C LYS A 275 5.28 7.47 -21.20
N GLY A 276 6.51 7.02 -21.51
CA GLY A 276 7.20 7.40 -22.73
C GLY A 276 7.39 8.91 -22.78
N ASN A 277 6.97 9.54 -23.88
CA ASN A 277 7.02 10.98 -24.08
C ASN A 277 5.76 11.72 -23.58
N TYR A 278 4.89 11.05 -22.83
CA TYR A 278 3.71 11.67 -22.25
C TYR A 278 3.86 11.91 -20.77
N VAL A 279 3.59 13.15 -20.33
CA VAL A 279 3.39 13.49 -18.93
C VAL A 279 1.90 13.64 -18.67
N TYR A 280 1.40 12.99 -17.63
CA TYR A 280 0.03 13.09 -17.17
C TYR A 280 -0.01 14.02 -15.97
N SER A 281 -0.76 15.13 -16.12
CA SER A 281 -0.93 16.11 -15.05
C SER A 281 -2.34 16.01 -14.49
N PHE A 282 -2.46 15.51 -13.27
CA PHE A 282 -3.71 15.43 -12.56
C PHE A 282 -4.01 16.77 -11.88
N ILE A 283 -5.19 17.34 -12.16
CA ILE A 283 -5.69 18.61 -11.64
C ILE A 283 -6.37 18.30 -10.31
N MET A 284 -5.69 18.48 -9.17
CA MET A 284 -6.19 18.06 -7.86
C MET A 284 -7.41 18.88 -7.42
N CYS A 285 -7.48 20.15 -7.83
CA CYS A 285 -8.63 21.01 -7.66
C CYS A 285 -8.81 21.87 -8.94
N PRO A 286 -9.90 21.73 -9.70
CA PRO A 286 -10.11 22.53 -10.90
C PRO A 286 -10.18 24.01 -10.57
N PRO A 287 -9.45 24.89 -11.31
CA PRO A 287 -9.51 26.33 -11.10
C PRO A 287 -10.90 26.90 -11.49
N GLU A 288 -11.42 27.80 -10.67
CA GLU A 288 -12.75 28.40 -10.88
C GLU A 288 -12.87 29.17 -12.22
N ASN A 289 -11.77 29.78 -12.66
CA ASN A 289 -11.70 30.50 -13.95
C ASN A 289 -11.47 29.58 -15.15
N GLY A 290 -11.38 28.27 -14.93
CA GLY A 290 -11.15 27.27 -15.98
C GLY A 290 -9.76 27.33 -16.61
N VAL A 291 -8.75 27.97 -15.97
CA VAL A 291 -7.40 28.10 -16.54
C VAL A 291 -6.38 27.43 -15.61
N CYS A 292 -5.80 26.33 -16.08
CA CYS A 292 -4.68 25.67 -15.41
C CYS A 292 -3.37 26.44 -15.69
N ILE A 293 -2.57 26.64 -14.64
CA ILE A 293 -1.23 27.27 -14.72
C ILE A 293 -0.25 26.28 -14.06
N ILE A 294 0.58 25.63 -14.88
CA ILE A 294 1.53 24.61 -14.45
C ILE A 294 2.95 25.10 -14.69
N LYS A 295 3.80 25.08 -13.66
CA LYS A 295 5.12 25.73 -13.68
C LYS A 295 6.29 24.76 -13.73
N SER A 296 6.03 23.48 -13.85
CA SER A 296 7.06 22.43 -13.81
C SER A 296 7.62 22.03 -15.17
N PHE A 297 7.30 22.77 -16.26
CA PHE A 297 7.73 22.46 -17.63
C PHE A 297 8.83 23.42 -18.12
N ASP A 298 9.84 23.65 -17.29
CA ASP A 298 10.93 24.62 -17.54
C ASP A 298 11.94 24.19 -18.61
N GLU A 299 12.12 22.89 -18.83
CA GLU A 299 13.09 22.34 -19.77
C GLU A 299 12.43 21.63 -20.97
N GLU A 300 11.14 21.39 -20.94
CA GLU A 300 10.42 20.59 -21.93
C GLU A 300 9.92 21.43 -23.12
N THR A 301 9.87 20.77 -24.28
CA THR A 301 9.12 21.27 -25.43
C THR A 301 7.79 20.53 -25.52
N ILE A 302 6.67 21.24 -25.36
CA ILE A 302 5.33 20.65 -25.39
C ILE A 302 4.81 20.66 -26.83
N MET A 303 4.43 19.48 -27.32
CA MET A 303 3.89 19.25 -28.65
C MET A 303 2.36 19.31 -28.69
N SER A 304 1.71 18.76 -27.70
CA SER A 304 0.26 18.75 -27.61
C SER A 304 -0.22 18.61 -26.17
N VAL A 305 -1.45 19.08 -25.91
CA VAL A 305 -2.15 18.91 -24.64
C VAL A 305 -3.56 18.36 -24.95
N GLN A 306 -3.94 17.32 -24.22
CA GLN A 306 -5.26 16.70 -24.29
C GLN A 306 -5.83 16.57 -22.90
N LEU A 307 -7.14 16.72 -22.76
CA LEU A 307 -7.88 16.34 -21.57
C LEU A 307 -8.37 14.90 -21.78
N LEU A 308 -8.00 13.98 -20.90
CA LEU A 308 -8.49 12.60 -20.99
C LEU A 308 -10.01 12.58 -20.93
N GLY A 309 -10.65 11.94 -21.92
CA GLY A 309 -12.10 11.97 -22.12
C GLY A 309 -12.67 13.26 -22.71
N GLY A 310 -11.86 14.32 -22.87
CA GLY A 310 -12.31 15.64 -23.38
C GLY A 310 -11.67 16.08 -24.71
N GLY A 311 -10.60 15.42 -25.17
CA GLY A 311 -9.92 15.71 -26.44
C GLY A 311 -8.85 16.79 -26.34
N LYS A 312 -8.39 17.30 -27.49
CA LYS A 312 -7.30 18.30 -27.57
C LYS A 312 -7.71 19.65 -27.01
N LEU A 313 -6.77 20.29 -26.34
CA LEU A 313 -6.94 21.62 -25.74
C LEU A 313 -5.96 22.62 -26.36
N GLU A 314 -6.38 23.89 -26.38
CA GLU A 314 -5.50 25.01 -26.66
C GLU A 314 -4.62 25.29 -25.43
N PHE A 315 -3.35 25.57 -25.68
CA PHE A 315 -2.38 25.88 -24.65
C PHE A 315 -1.39 26.95 -25.09
N THR A 316 -0.77 27.59 -24.15
CA THR A 316 0.45 28.37 -24.34
C THR A 316 1.55 27.87 -23.42
N HIS A 317 2.78 27.85 -23.93
CA HIS A 317 3.95 27.46 -23.15
C HIS A 317 5.05 28.47 -23.36
N SER A 318 5.48 29.13 -22.30
CA SER A 318 6.57 30.10 -22.33
C SER A 318 7.24 30.24 -20.96
N ASN A 319 8.56 30.40 -20.94
CA ASN A 319 9.35 30.57 -19.71
C ASN A 319 9.07 29.49 -18.67
N GLY A 320 8.90 28.24 -19.09
CA GLY A 320 8.62 27.10 -18.18
C GLY A 320 7.20 27.00 -17.66
N VAL A 321 6.31 27.89 -18.08
CA VAL A 321 4.92 27.90 -17.65
C VAL A 321 4.00 27.41 -18.75
N LEU A 322 3.27 26.35 -18.47
CA LEU A 322 2.20 25.82 -19.32
C LEU A 322 0.85 26.38 -18.83
N ILE A 323 0.12 27.05 -19.73
CA ILE A 323 -1.23 27.57 -19.48
C ILE A 323 -2.20 26.82 -20.36
N VAL A 324 -3.22 26.20 -19.77
CA VAL A 324 -4.23 25.41 -20.49
C VAL A 324 -5.62 25.88 -20.11
N LYS A 325 -6.45 26.14 -21.12
CA LYS A 325 -7.87 26.47 -20.90
C LYS A 325 -8.72 25.21 -20.91
N LEU A 326 -9.39 24.95 -19.80
CA LEU A 326 -10.31 23.83 -19.66
C LEU A 326 -11.67 24.11 -20.30
N PRO A 327 -12.39 23.09 -20.76
CA PRO A 327 -13.77 23.23 -21.20
C PRO A 327 -14.70 23.48 -20.00
N ASN A 328 -15.87 24.10 -20.27
CA ASN A 328 -16.86 24.36 -19.22
C ASN A 328 -17.40 23.10 -18.53
N LYS A 329 -17.38 21.97 -19.22
CA LYS A 329 -17.79 20.67 -18.69
C LYS A 329 -16.61 19.72 -18.70
N LEU A 330 -16.19 19.26 -17.53
CA LEU A 330 -15.11 18.30 -17.36
C LEU A 330 -15.63 16.86 -17.55
N PRO A 331 -14.79 15.96 -18.04
CA PRO A 331 -15.15 14.55 -18.29
C PRO A 331 -15.52 13.76 -17.03
N THR A 332 -14.94 14.11 -15.88
CA THR A 332 -15.24 13.45 -14.61
C THR A 332 -15.64 14.47 -13.54
N GLU A 333 -16.42 14.04 -12.57
CA GLU A 333 -16.77 14.83 -11.38
C GLU A 333 -15.64 14.85 -10.33
N TYR A 334 -14.64 13.99 -10.53
CA TYR A 334 -13.47 13.85 -9.67
C TYR A 334 -12.24 14.48 -10.33
N THR A 335 -11.05 14.17 -9.83
CA THR A 335 -9.80 14.65 -10.40
C THR A 335 -9.71 14.34 -11.91
N ASN A 336 -9.49 15.36 -12.71
CA ASN A 336 -9.31 15.25 -14.17
C ASN A 336 -7.83 15.24 -14.53
N CYS A 337 -7.49 14.72 -15.70
CA CYS A 337 -6.11 14.49 -16.12
C CYS A 337 -5.81 15.10 -17.48
N LEU A 338 -4.78 15.93 -17.56
CA LEU A 338 -4.18 16.37 -18.81
C LEU A 338 -3.12 15.37 -19.27
N LYS A 339 -3.15 14.96 -20.51
CA LYS A 339 -2.11 14.22 -21.23
C LYS A 339 -1.30 15.21 -22.04
N ILE A 340 -0.04 15.36 -21.71
CA ILE A 340 0.89 16.34 -22.26
C ILE A 340 1.96 15.58 -23.04
N GLU A 341 2.05 15.82 -24.35
CA GLU A 341 3.03 15.20 -25.22
C GLU A 341 4.28 16.08 -25.27
N LEU A 342 5.43 15.47 -24.99
CA LEU A 342 6.74 16.11 -25.07
C LEU A 342 7.46 15.72 -26.37
N LEU A 343 8.40 16.58 -26.82
CA LEU A 343 9.22 16.32 -28.01
C LEU A 343 10.15 15.12 -27.75
#